data_3fa95cc9f23f26cd300e3368d5172b72
#
_entry.id   3fa95cc9f23f26cd300e3368d5172b72
#
_cell.length_a   1.000
_cell.length_b   1.000
_cell.length_c   1.000
_cell.angle_alpha   90.00
_cell.angle_beta   90.00
_cell.angle_gamma   90.00
#
_symmetry.space_group_name_H-M   'P 1'
#
loop_
_entity.id
_entity.type
_entity.pdbx_description
1 polymer ?
#
loop_
_entity_poly.entity_id
_entity_poly.type
_entity_poly.pdbx_seq_one_letter_code
_entity_poly.pdbx_strand_id
1 'polypeptide(L)'
;MSVVKDDAPLGYPEASEKGLKGGALGLLSSVVVGMASTAPAYSLAASLGFVVASGGALLAGVKAPAIIILAFVPMYFIAIAYQELNRAEPDCGTTFTWASRTFGPIIGWLGGWGIIAADVIVMANLAQVAGSYSFTLFGFADLADNVVASTTAGLVWIAVMTWICYKGIEISARLQYLLLSIEVVVLILFAAFALYRVYSGTALSYSLVPTLDWLWPGGLEFGSVIAPGLLTAFFIYWGWDTAVSCNEESADPGKTPGRAAVISTVLLLVTYATVTIAAVAFAGVGTDGIGLGNPGNAEDVFNAIAPELFGDSLLGKIGIGLLAASILTSASASTQTTILPTARTALSMGVFKALPKAFARVHPKNLTPSFATIAMGVVSAVFYLAFTALGTEMLAALIGSIGLMIAFYYGLTGFVCAWFYRKNLFRSFRNFFLQGVIPLAGGAAMLATFFYGLNQFLQPDWLQNQDGEDITLFGYGAVGVTGLAAMALGVVLMFIWWAVEEDFFLNRTLPMRSSHDLVLAGPHVDMTAVRMPDSGLPELIIAPDLSNLPPGGRAVDLVTGKVYDREDPPTDA
;
A
#
# COMPACT_ATOMS: atom_id res chain seq x y z
N MET A 1 -48.96 -24.98 -4.72
CA MET A 1 -47.79 -24.95 -3.83
C MET A 1 -47.09 -23.61 -4.06
N SER A 2 -47.44 -22.64 -3.22
CA SER A 2 -46.89 -21.27 -3.28
C SER A 2 -45.59 -21.25 -2.52
N VAL A 3 -44.52 -20.91 -3.24
CA VAL A 3 -43.22 -20.59 -2.62
C VAL A 3 -43.39 -19.29 -1.84
N VAL A 4 -43.32 -19.38 -0.52
CA VAL A 4 -43.21 -18.22 0.37
C VAL A 4 -41.84 -17.58 0.07
N LYS A 5 -41.85 -16.39 -0.51
CA LYS A 5 -40.70 -15.51 -0.51
C LYS A 5 -40.56 -15.00 0.91
N ASP A 6 -39.48 -15.39 1.58
CA ASP A 6 -39.02 -14.71 2.78
C ASP A 6 -38.73 -13.26 2.44
N ASP A 7 -39.55 -12.36 2.94
CA ASP A 7 -39.33 -10.93 2.94
C ASP A 7 -38.17 -10.66 3.92
N ALA A 8 -36.95 -10.60 3.40
CA ALA A 8 -35.83 -10.03 4.11
C ALA A 8 -36.16 -8.56 4.44
N PRO A 9 -35.99 -8.10 5.68
CA PRO A 9 -36.27 -6.73 6.04
C PRO A 9 -35.38 -5.79 5.24
N LEU A 10 -36.02 -4.76 4.72
CA LEU A 10 -35.43 -3.71 3.89
C LEU A 10 -34.08 -3.18 4.43
N GLY A 11 -32.98 -3.49 3.74
CA GLY A 11 -32.02 -2.46 3.42
C GLY A 11 -30.90 -2.12 4.40
N TYR A 12 -30.46 -3.03 5.29
CA TYR A 12 -29.14 -2.86 5.89
C TYR A 12 -28.11 -3.66 5.06
N PRO A 13 -27.03 -3.02 4.58
CA PRO A 13 -25.94 -3.76 3.93
C PRO A 13 -25.39 -4.77 4.93
N GLU A 14 -25.15 -6.00 4.45
CA GLU A 14 -24.53 -7.04 5.27
C GLU A 14 -23.23 -6.49 5.86
N ALA A 15 -23.13 -6.43 7.18
CA ALA A 15 -21.91 -6.04 7.86
C ALA A 15 -20.95 -7.23 7.85
N SER A 16 -19.63 -6.97 7.68
CA SER A 16 -18.59 -7.98 7.91
C SER A 16 -18.55 -8.39 9.37
N GLU A 17 -17.82 -9.45 9.70
CA GLU A 17 -17.65 -9.92 11.08
C GLU A 17 -17.16 -8.81 12.04
N LYS A 18 -16.33 -7.86 11.54
CA LYS A 18 -15.87 -6.69 12.30
C LYS A 18 -16.79 -5.47 12.20
N GLY A 19 -17.95 -5.59 11.55
CA GLY A 19 -18.92 -4.52 11.40
C GLY A 19 -18.65 -3.53 10.26
N LEU A 20 -17.73 -3.84 9.35
CA LEU A 20 -17.48 -3.07 8.13
C LEU A 20 -18.58 -3.33 7.09
N LYS A 21 -18.70 -2.46 6.08
CA LYS A 21 -19.72 -2.57 5.03
C LYS A 21 -19.37 -3.67 4.04
N GLY A 22 -19.90 -4.88 4.23
CA GLY A 22 -19.72 -6.00 3.31
C GLY A 22 -20.33 -5.74 1.92
N GLY A 23 -19.75 -6.37 0.89
CA GLY A 23 -20.28 -6.32 -0.48
C GLY A 23 -20.16 -5.00 -1.23
N ALA A 24 -19.51 -3.98 -0.64
CA ALA A 24 -19.44 -2.63 -1.21
C ALA A 24 -18.48 -2.51 -2.42
N LEU A 25 -17.44 -3.34 -2.48
CA LEU A 25 -16.41 -3.28 -3.50
C LEU A 25 -16.46 -4.50 -4.44
N GLY A 26 -16.72 -4.24 -5.72
CA GLY A 26 -16.52 -5.22 -6.80
C GLY A 26 -15.07 -5.27 -7.28
N LEU A 27 -14.75 -6.18 -8.22
CA LEU A 27 -13.39 -6.34 -8.75
C LEU A 27 -12.83 -5.04 -9.33
N LEU A 28 -13.61 -4.32 -10.13
CA LEU A 28 -13.16 -3.07 -10.74
C LEU A 28 -12.86 -1.99 -9.67
N SER A 29 -13.75 -1.84 -8.67
CA SER A 29 -13.52 -0.91 -7.56
C SER A 29 -12.25 -1.25 -6.79
N SER A 30 -12.01 -2.54 -6.53
CA SER A 30 -10.81 -2.99 -5.81
C SER A 30 -9.53 -2.75 -6.64
N VAL A 31 -9.56 -2.96 -7.97
CA VAL A 31 -8.43 -2.62 -8.86
C VAL A 31 -8.16 -1.12 -8.86
N VAL A 32 -9.21 -0.30 -8.97
CA VAL A 32 -9.08 1.17 -8.95
C VAL A 32 -8.49 1.65 -7.62
N VAL A 33 -8.97 1.12 -6.49
CA VAL A 33 -8.42 1.45 -5.16
C VAL A 33 -6.95 1.03 -5.06
N GLY A 34 -6.60 -0.19 -5.52
CA GLY A 34 -5.21 -0.66 -5.52
C GLY A 34 -4.28 0.18 -6.40
N MET A 35 -4.70 0.54 -7.62
CA MET A 35 -3.91 1.40 -8.50
C MET A 35 -3.79 2.83 -7.97
N ALA A 36 -4.87 3.42 -7.51
CA ALA A 36 -4.86 4.79 -6.98
C ALA A 36 -3.98 4.94 -5.73
N SER A 37 -3.84 3.87 -4.94
CA SER A 37 -2.98 3.86 -3.76
C SER A 37 -1.49 3.96 -4.11
N THR A 38 -1.10 3.46 -5.29
CA THR A 38 0.30 3.57 -5.74
C THR A 38 0.64 4.95 -6.31
N ALA A 39 -0.37 5.81 -6.52
CA ALA A 39 -0.21 7.18 -7.03
C ALA A 39 0.72 7.26 -8.26
N PRO A 40 0.36 6.70 -9.42
CA PRO A 40 1.29 6.54 -10.54
C PRO A 40 1.97 7.82 -11.02
N ALA A 41 1.24 8.94 -11.14
CA ALA A 41 1.84 10.20 -11.59
C ALA A 41 2.76 10.81 -10.54
N TYR A 42 2.31 10.84 -9.28
CA TYR A 42 3.13 11.33 -8.18
C TYR A 42 4.39 10.46 -7.98
N SER A 43 4.24 9.14 -7.92
CA SER A 43 5.35 8.23 -7.67
C SER A 43 6.44 8.34 -8.73
N LEU A 44 6.07 8.47 -10.01
CA LEU A 44 7.05 8.71 -11.08
C LEU A 44 7.63 10.11 -11.02
N ALA A 45 6.83 11.15 -10.77
CA ALA A 45 7.32 12.53 -10.63
C ALA A 45 8.40 12.61 -9.55
N ALA A 46 8.12 12.06 -8.36
CA ALA A 46 8.97 12.16 -7.18
C ALA A 46 10.14 11.16 -7.12
N SER A 47 10.20 10.16 -8.01
CA SER A 47 11.17 9.07 -7.84
C SER A 47 11.95 8.69 -9.09
N LEU A 48 11.45 9.02 -10.29
CA LEU A 48 12.11 8.61 -11.53
C LEU A 48 13.51 9.19 -11.68
N GLY A 49 13.73 10.44 -11.26
CA GLY A 49 15.05 11.07 -11.25
C GLY A 49 16.06 10.26 -10.40
N PHE A 50 15.65 9.83 -9.21
CA PHE A 50 16.50 9.01 -8.34
C PHE A 50 16.78 7.63 -8.93
N VAL A 51 15.84 7.01 -9.68
CA VAL A 51 16.08 5.73 -10.38
C VAL A 51 17.10 5.94 -11.51
N VAL A 52 16.97 7.01 -12.30
CA VAL A 52 17.91 7.33 -13.39
C VAL A 52 19.30 7.65 -12.85
N ALA A 53 19.38 8.41 -11.76
CA ALA A 53 20.63 8.80 -11.11
C ALA A 53 21.23 7.70 -10.22
N SER A 54 20.53 6.56 -10.02
CA SER A 54 21.05 5.50 -9.17
C SER A 54 22.41 5.01 -9.65
N GLY A 55 23.37 4.87 -8.70
CA GLY A 55 24.76 4.53 -8.97
C GLY A 55 25.71 5.72 -9.09
N GLY A 56 25.27 6.92 -8.81
CA GLY A 56 26.11 8.13 -8.87
C GLY A 56 26.74 8.33 -10.24
N ALA A 57 28.05 8.34 -10.34
CA ALA A 57 28.77 8.51 -11.61
C ALA A 57 28.55 7.39 -12.64
N LEU A 58 28.07 6.21 -12.20
CA LEU A 58 27.81 5.06 -13.07
C LEU A 58 26.39 5.03 -13.63
N LEU A 59 25.51 5.86 -13.17
CA LEU A 59 24.11 6.08 -13.55
C LEU A 59 23.39 4.87 -14.18
N ALA A 60 22.21 4.55 -13.70
CA ALA A 60 21.30 3.64 -14.41
C ALA A 60 20.96 4.21 -15.81
N GLY A 61 20.81 5.52 -15.89
CA GLY A 61 20.64 6.28 -17.11
C GLY A 61 19.49 5.76 -17.97
N VAL A 62 19.77 5.49 -19.25
CA VAL A 62 18.78 4.96 -20.21
C VAL A 62 18.22 3.60 -19.84
N LYS A 63 18.83 2.88 -18.91
CA LYS A 63 18.36 1.58 -18.40
C LYS A 63 17.44 1.67 -17.18
N ALA A 64 17.04 2.88 -16.78
CA ALA A 64 16.01 3.04 -15.72
C ALA A 64 14.72 2.22 -15.99
N PRO A 65 14.19 2.09 -17.23
CA PRO A 65 13.09 1.18 -17.51
C PRO A 65 13.37 -0.27 -17.12
N ALA A 66 14.62 -0.76 -17.30
CA ALA A 66 14.99 -2.12 -16.88
C ALA A 66 14.92 -2.30 -15.36
N ILE A 67 15.30 -1.28 -14.59
CA ILE A 67 15.20 -1.30 -13.12
C ILE A 67 13.71 -1.33 -12.70
N ILE A 68 12.86 -0.52 -13.32
CA ILE A 68 11.41 -0.53 -13.08
C ILE A 68 10.81 -1.91 -13.38
N ILE A 69 11.16 -2.54 -14.50
CA ILE A 69 10.71 -3.89 -14.85
C ILE A 69 11.25 -4.93 -13.85
N LEU A 70 12.49 -4.79 -13.43
CA LEU A 70 13.10 -5.72 -12.47
C LEU A 70 12.44 -5.62 -11.09
N ALA A 71 12.08 -4.41 -10.64
CA ALA A 71 11.37 -4.17 -9.38
C ALA A 71 9.96 -4.78 -9.37
N PHE A 72 9.30 -4.85 -10.53
CA PHE A 72 7.99 -5.51 -10.64
C PHE A 72 8.04 -6.97 -10.21
N VAL A 73 9.12 -7.71 -10.47
CA VAL A 73 9.18 -9.16 -10.23
C VAL A 73 8.92 -9.52 -8.78
N PRO A 74 9.70 -9.01 -7.79
CA PRO A 74 9.40 -9.30 -6.38
C PRO A 74 8.04 -8.73 -5.94
N MET A 75 7.62 -7.56 -6.44
CA MET A 75 6.29 -7.00 -6.13
C MET A 75 5.16 -7.91 -6.59
N TYR A 76 5.24 -8.44 -7.80
CA TYR A 76 4.28 -9.40 -8.32
C TYR A 76 4.27 -10.71 -7.52
N PHE A 77 5.44 -11.19 -7.09
CA PHE A 77 5.55 -12.38 -6.26
C PHE A 77 4.88 -12.19 -4.89
N ILE A 78 5.01 -11.00 -4.31
CA ILE A 78 4.31 -10.66 -3.06
C ILE A 78 2.80 -10.50 -3.30
N ALA A 79 2.36 -9.94 -4.44
CA ALA A 79 0.94 -9.88 -4.77
C ALA A 79 0.30 -11.28 -4.86
N ILE A 80 1.03 -12.28 -5.38
CA ILE A 80 0.61 -13.68 -5.35
C ILE A 80 0.53 -14.20 -3.91
N ALA A 81 1.49 -13.88 -3.04
CA ALA A 81 1.45 -14.25 -1.63
C ALA A 81 0.20 -13.69 -0.93
N TYR A 82 -0.09 -12.41 -1.14
CA TYR A 82 -1.31 -11.75 -0.64
C TYR A 82 -2.58 -12.42 -1.17
N GLN A 83 -2.63 -12.75 -2.46
CA GLN A 83 -3.77 -13.44 -3.06
C GLN A 83 -4.03 -14.81 -2.42
N GLU A 84 -2.98 -15.63 -2.21
CA GLU A 84 -3.14 -16.97 -1.63
C GLU A 84 -3.48 -16.88 -0.12
N LEU A 85 -2.87 -15.96 0.63
CA LEU A 85 -3.18 -15.76 2.05
C LEU A 85 -4.59 -15.21 2.24
N ASN A 86 -5.00 -14.21 1.46
CA ASN A 86 -6.34 -13.64 1.50
C ASN A 86 -7.43 -14.66 1.15
N ARG A 87 -7.11 -15.63 0.25
CA ARG A 87 -8.03 -16.72 -0.05
C ARG A 87 -8.29 -17.63 1.15
N ALA A 88 -7.27 -17.86 1.98
CA ALA A 88 -7.37 -18.72 3.16
C ALA A 88 -7.99 -17.99 4.36
N GLU A 89 -7.63 -16.75 4.56
CA GLU A 89 -8.06 -15.94 5.70
C GLU A 89 -8.21 -14.47 5.26
N PRO A 90 -9.42 -14.09 4.77
CA PRO A 90 -9.71 -12.72 4.33
C PRO A 90 -9.94 -11.81 5.54
N ASP A 91 -8.87 -11.35 6.18
CA ASP A 91 -8.87 -10.44 7.31
C ASP A 91 -8.26 -9.08 6.91
N CYS A 92 -8.90 -7.98 7.26
CA CYS A 92 -8.47 -6.62 6.90
C CYS A 92 -7.15 -6.18 7.57
N GLY A 93 -6.67 -6.93 8.57
CA GLY A 93 -5.35 -6.75 9.18
C GLY A 93 -4.20 -7.26 8.30
N THR A 94 -4.48 -8.04 7.26
CA THR A 94 -3.53 -8.55 6.26
C THR A 94 -2.25 -9.12 6.90
N THR A 95 -1.08 -8.54 6.64
CA THR A 95 0.21 -9.01 7.19
C THR A 95 0.20 -9.17 8.70
N PHE A 96 -0.48 -8.26 9.44
CA PHE A 96 -0.64 -8.38 10.90
C PHE A 96 -1.29 -9.72 11.27
N THR A 97 -2.44 -10.01 10.70
CA THR A 97 -3.22 -11.22 11.02
C THR A 97 -2.49 -12.47 10.57
N TRP A 98 -2.03 -12.51 9.32
CA TRP A 98 -1.36 -13.67 8.75
C TRP A 98 -0.04 -13.98 9.43
N ALA A 99 0.77 -12.98 9.78
CA ALA A 99 2.01 -13.16 10.50
C ALA A 99 1.78 -13.60 11.95
N SER A 100 0.75 -13.08 12.62
CA SER A 100 0.34 -13.55 13.96
C SER A 100 -0.07 -15.02 13.93
N ARG A 101 -0.88 -15.42 12.95
CA ARG A 101 -1.30 -16.82 12.74
C ARG A 101 -0.13 -17.77 12.49
N THR A 102 0.90 -17.29 11.79
CA THR A 102 1.99 -18.12 11.26
C THR A 102 3.20 -18.16 12.18
N PHE A 103 3.64 -17.01 12.67
CA PHE A 103 4.88 -16.84 13.44
C PHE A 103 4.64 -16.32 14.86
N GLY A 104 3.39 -16.09 15.23
CA GLY A 104 3.00 -15.62 16.56
C GLY A 104 2.90 -14.10 16.70
N PRO A 105 2.44 -13.65 17.88
CA PRO A 105 1.95 -12.29 18.09
C PRO A 105 3.02 -11.20 17.93
N ILE A 106 4.26 -11.47 18.34
CA ILE A 106 5.35 -10.49 18.24
C ILE A 106 5.62 -10.13 16.78
N ILE A 107 5.78 -11.14 15.92
CA ILE A 107 6.06 -10.96 14.50
C ILE A 107 4.84 -10.34 13.80
N GLY A 108 3.63 -10.78 14.17
CA GLY A 108 2.40 -10.19 13.66
C GLY A 108 2.25 -8.72 14.02
N TRP A 109 2.51 -8.36 15.26
CA TRP A 109 2.44 -6.98 15.72
C TRP A 109 3.43 -6.09 14.95
N LEU A 110 4.68 -6.55 14.76
CA LEU A 110 5.68 -5.84 13.96
C LEU A 110 5.27 -5.72 12.49
N GLY A 111 4.62 -6.75 11.92
CA GLY A 111 4.06 -6.69 10.58
C GLY A 111 2.97 -5.63 10.43
N GLY A 112 2.04 -5.55 11.39
CA GLY A 112 1.02 -4.50 11.45
C GLY A 112 1.61 -3.10 11.66
N TRP A 113 2.61 -2.98 12.52
CA TRP A 113 3.35 -1.73 12.72
C TRP A 113 4.05 -1.27 11.44
N GLY A 114 4.65 -2.19 10.68
CA GLY A 114 5.32 -1.88 9.41
C GLY A 114 4.37 -1.19 8.42
N ILE A 115 3.12 -1.67 8.31
CA ILE A 115 2.08 -1.03 7.49
C ILE A 115 1.77 0.37 8.03
N ILE A 116 1.43 0.49 9.33
CA ILE A 116 1.03 1.76 9.95
C ILE A 116 2.14 2.80 9.82
N ALA A 117 3.39 2.42 10.09
CA ALA A 117 4.53 3.32 10.01
C ALA A 117 4.80 3.81 8.57
N ALA A 118 4.78 2.89 7.59
CA ALA A 118 4.95 3.25 6.18
C ALA A 118 3.88 4.25 5.73
N ASP A 119 2.62 3.98 6.07
CA ASP A 119 1.47 4.81 5.72
C ASP A 119 1.53 6.20 6.38
N VAL A 120 1.93 6.29 7.66
CA VAL A 120 2.09 7.58 8.35
C VAL A 120 3.22 8.41 7.73
N ILE A 121 4.34 7.77 7.40
CA ILE A 121 5.50 8.44 6.81
C ILE A 121 5.16 8.99 5.43
N VAL A 122 4.53 8.18 4.55
CA VAL A 122 4.20 8.63 3.19
C VAL A 122 3.18 9.76 3.17
N MET A 123 2.26 9.80 4.14
CA MET A 123 1.26 10.87 4.24
C MET A 123 1.87 12.27 4.31
N ALA A 124 3.04 12.44 4.94
CA ALA A 124 3.71 13.73 4.98
C ALA A 124 4.14 14.19 3.58
N ASN A 125 4.72 13.29 2.81
CA ASN A 125 5.17 13.59 1.45
C ASN A 125 3.98 13.79 0.48
N LEU A 126 2.95 12.94 0.55
CA LEU A 126 1.73 13.11 -0.24
C LEU A 126 1.04 14.45 0.04
N ALA A 127 0.97 14.85 1.32
CA ALA A 127 0.38 16.11 1.73
C ALA A 127 1.20 17.31 1.23
N GLN A 128 2.53 17.23 1.28
CA GLN A 128 3.42 18.27 0.74
C GLN A 128 3.17 18.48 -0.75
N VAL A 129 3.17 17.40 -1.55
CA VAL A 129 2.96 17.47 -3.00
C VAL A 129 1.54 17.93 -3.33
N ALA A 130 0.51 17.38 -2.67
CA ALA A 130 -0.86 17.84 -2.88
C ALA A 130 -1.02 19.33 -2.51
N GLY A 131 -0.35 19.78 -1.47
CA GLY A 131 -0.33 21.18 -1.04
C GLY A 131 0.29 22.12 -2.07
N SER A 132 1.51 21.84 -2.51
CA SER A 132 2.23 22.62 -3.52
C SER A 132 1.48 22.62 -4.85
N TYR A 133 1.08 21.45 -5.36
CA TYR A 133 0.37 21.33 -6.63
C TYR A 133 -1.03 21.94 -6.64
N SER A 134 -1.65 22.16 -5.47
CA SER A 134 -2.89 22.96 -5.37
C SER A 134 -2.71 24.39 -5.85
N PHE A 135 -1.52 24.95 -5.72
CA PHE A 135 -1.16 26.28 -6.21
C PHE A 135 -0.55 26.23 -7.62
N THR A 136 0.32 25.26 -7.88
CA THR A 136 0.96 25.07 -9.18
C THR A 136 -0.07 24.94 -10.31
N LEU A 137 -1.15 24.20 -10.10
CA LEU A 137 -2.24 24.00 -11.06
C LEU A 137 -2.87 25.31 -11.54
N PHE A 138 -2.93 26.31 -10.67
CA PHE A 138 -3.50 27.63 -11.00
C PHE A 138 -2.44 28.68 -11.36
N GLY A 139 -1.18 28.29 -11.47
CA GLY A 139 -0.06 29.18 -11.84
C GLY A 139 0.40 30.11 -10.71
N PHE A 140 0.10 29.79 -9.45
CA PHE A 140 0.54 30.54 -8.27
C PHE A 140 1.87 30.00 -7.74
N ALA A 141 2.95 30.15 -8.51
CA ALA A 141 4.28 29.62 -8.17
C ALA A 141 4.76 30.12 -6.79
N ASP A 142 4.66 31.41 -6.51
CA ASP A 142 5.06 31.98 -5.21
C ASP A 142 4.37 31.35 -4.00
N LEU A 143 3.11 30.90 -4.16
CA LEU A 143 2.38 30.20 -3.11
C LEU A 143 2.74 28.71 -3.04
N ALA A 144 3.06 28.09 -4.17
CA ALA A 144 3.51 26.71 -4.23
C ALA A 144 4.86 26.54 -3.50
N ASP A 145 5.76 27.51 -3.66
CA ASP A 145 7.07 27.52 -3.01
C ASP A 145 7.02 28.04 -1.56
N ASN A 146 5.91 28.67 -1.17
CA ASN A 146 5.75 29.13 0.20
C ASN A 146 5.41 27.98 1.14
N VAL A 147 6.36 27.62 2.02
CA VAL A 147 6.24 26.49 2.95
C VAL A 147 4.96 26.57 3.79
N VAL A 148 4.57 27.75 4.29
CA VAL A 148 3.37 27.89 5.14
C VAL A 148 2.10 27.69 4.31
N ALA A 149 2.03 28.24 3.10
CA ALA A 149 0.85 28.10 2.23
C ALA A 149 0.68 26.64 1.78
N SER A 150 1.75 26.02 1.25
CA SER A 150 1.72 24.63 0.79
C SER A 150 1.45 23.64 1.92
N THR A 151 2.06 23.84 3.10
CA THR A 151 1.78 23.01 4.29
C THR A 151 0.33 23.13 4.73
N THR A 152 -0.22 24.35 4.75
CA THR A 152 -1.63 24.57 5.11
C THR A 152 -2.56 23.86 4.12
N ALA A 153 -2.31 23.97 2.81
CA ALA A 153 -3.08 23.27 1.80
C ALA A 153 -2.96 21.74 1.94
N GLY A 154 -1.76 21.21 2.24
CA GLY A 154 -1.54 19.78 2.51
C GLY A 154 -2.33 19.28 3.73
N LEU A 155 -2.38 20.04 4.83
CA LEU A 155 -3.20 19.72 5.99
C LEU A 155 -4.70 19.71 5.65
N VAL A 156 -5.16 20.61 4.80
CA VAL A 156 -6.55 20.61 4.30
C VAL A 156 -6.82 19.34 3.52
N TRP A 157 -5.90 18.88 2.65
CA TRP A 157 -6.04 17.61 1.94
C TRP A 157 -6.11 16.41 2.89
N ILE A 158 -5.24 16.33 3.91
CA ILE A 158 -5.33 15.28 4.94
C ILE A 158 -6.71 15.29 5.61
N ALA A 159 -7.20 16.46 6.02
CA ALA A 159 -8.49 16.60 6.70
C ALA A 159 -9.67 16.18 5.79
N VAL A 160 -9.68 16.64 4.52
CA VAL A 160 -10.73 16.31 3.54
C VAL A 160 -10.74 14.80 3.26
N MET A 161 -9.58 14.18 3.00
CA MET A 161 -9.49 12.77 2.68
C MET A 161 -9.82 11.88 3.89
N THR A 162 -9.40 12.29 5.09
CA THR A 162 -9.81 11.63 6.34
C THR A 162 -11.34 11.67 6.52
N TRP A 163 -11.96 12.82 6.25
CA TRP A 163 -13.42 12.96 6.32
C TRP A 163 -14.14 12.08 5.29
N ILE A 164 -13.63 11.98 4.07
CA ILE A 164 -14.18 11.11 3.01
C ILE A 164 -14.08 9.64 3.43
N CYS A 165 -12.93 9.18 3.94
CA CYS A 165 -12.76 7.83 4.46
C CYS A 165 -13.71 7.53 5.64
N TYR A 166 -13.93 8.51 6.51
CA TYR A 166 -14.88 8.41 7.62
C TYR A 166 -16.33 8.24 7.14
N LYS A 167 -16.70 8.87 6.01
CA LYS A 167 -18.07 8.82 5.47
C LYS A 167 -18.45 7.49 4.84
N GLY A 168 -17.50 6.71 4.35
CA GLY A 168 -17.76 5.37 3.85
C GLY A 168 -16.91 4.96 2.66
N ILE A 169 -16.72 3.66 2.53
CA ILE A 169 -15.89 3.06 1.49
C ILE A 169 -16.45 3.28 0.06
N GLU A 170 -17.77 3.34 -0.11
CA GLU A 170 -18.38 3.58 -1.42
C GLU A 170 -18.10 4.99 -1.94
N ILE A 171 -18.16 6.01 -1.04
CA ILE A 171 -17.83 7.40 -1.40
C ILE A 171 -16.35 7.47 -1.76
N SER A 172 -15.50 6.82 -0.96
CA SER A 172 -14.09 6.69 -1.21
C SER A 172 -13.81 6.08 -2.59
N ALA A 173 -14.41 4.94 -2.91
CA ALA A 173 -14.21 4.27 -4.19
C ALA A 173 -14.71 5.10 -5.39
N ARG A 174 -15.85 5.78 -5.26
CA ARG A 174 -16.38 6.65 -6.34
C ARG A 174 -15.43 7.83 -6.64
N LEU A 175 -14.86 8.43 -5.61
CA LEU A 175 -13.86 9.49 -5.80
C LEU A 175 -12.63 8.94 -6.52
N GLN A 176 -12.19 7.74 -6.16
CA GLN A 176 -11.01 7.12 -6.79
C GLN A 176 -11.21 6.84 -8.28
N TYR A 177 -12.42 6.49 -8.74
CA TYR A 177 -12.70 6.37 -10.17
C TYR A 177 -12.41 7.66 -10.93
N LEU A 178 -12.82 8.81 -10.36
CA LEU A 178 -12.59 10.11 -10.99
C LEU A 178 -11.10 10.47 -11.01
N LEU A 179 -10.46 10.42 -9.84
CA LEU A 179 -9.06 10.85 -9.66
C LEU A 179 -8.11 9.98 -10.49
N LEU A 180 -8.22 8.66 -10.39
CA LEU A 180 -7.37 7.74 -11.16
C LEU A 180 -7.63 7.84 -12.67
N SER A 181 -8.87 8.09 -13.11
CA SER A 181 -9.15 8.25 -14.54
C SER A 181 -8.44 9.46 -15.12
N ILE A 182 -8.45 10.59 -14.43
CA ILE A 182 -7.71 11.79 -14.84
C ILE A 182 -6.22 11.46 -14.94
N GLU A 183 -5.67 10.87 -13.91
CA GLU A 183 -4.27 10.52 -13.80
C GLU A 183 -3.80 9.61 -14.94
N VAL A 184 -4.45 8.47 -15.14
CA VAL A 184 -4.05 7.47 -16.15
C VAL A 184 -4.19 8.04 -17.57
N VAL A 185 -5.27 8.77 -17.86
CA VAL A 185 -5.47 9.39 -19.18
C VAL A 185 -4.36 10.40 -19.46
N VAL A 186 -4.04 11.26 -18.50
CA VAL A 186 -2.98 12.27 -18.68
C VAL A 186 -1.60 11.63 -18.83
N LEU A 187 -1.28 10.58 -18.07
CA LEU A 187 -0.01 9.85 -18.23
C LEU A 187 0.12 9.18 -19.60
N ILE A 188 -0.97 8.60 -20.13
CA ILE A 188 -0.99 8.03 -21.50
C ILE A 188 -0.77 9.13 -22.54
N LEU A 189 -1.46 10.28 -22.40
CA LEU A 189 -1.28 11.41 -23.31
C LEU A 189 0.13 11.99 -23.24
N PHE A 190 0.71 12.13 -22.04
CA PHE A 190 2.09 12.54 -21.84
C PHE A 190 3.05 11.60 -22.58
N ALA A 191 2.94 10.28 -22.34
CA ALA A 191 3.83 9.30 -22.96
C ALA A 191 3.70 9.29 -24.50
N ALA A 192 2.47 9.32 -25.00
CA ALA A 192 2.21 9.36 -26.44
C ALA A 192 2.78 10.62 -27.09
N PHE A 193 2.61 11.80 -26.47
CA PHE A 193 3.10 13.06 -27.02
C PHE A 193 4.63 13.17 -26.93
N ALA A 194 5.23 12.75 -25.83
CA ALA A 194 6.68 12.72 -25.67
C ALA A 194 7.35 11.82 -26.74
N LEU A 195 6.85 10.61 -26.91
CA LEU A 195 7.34 9.69 -27.95
C LEU A 195 7.08 10.22 -29.37
N TYR A 196 5.90 10.84 -29.62
CA TYR A 196 5.63 11.46 -30.90
C TYR A 196 6.68 12.54 -31.24
N ARG A 197 7.03 13.44 -30.29
CA ARG A 197 8.06 14.44 -30.52
C ARG A 197 9.44 13.85 -30.79
N VAL A 198 9.80 12.76 -30.07
CA VAL A 198 11.08 12.06 -30.29
C VAL A 198 11.14 11.45 -31.69
N TYR A 199 10.12 10.69 -32.11
CA TYR A 199 10.12 10.02 -33.40
C TYR A 199 9.89 10.95 -34.60
N SER A 200 9.22 12.09 -34.41
CA SER A 200 9.03 13.12 -35.44
C SER A 200 10.26 14.04 -35.62
N GLY A 201 11.29 13.92 -34.77
CA GLY A 201 12.45 14.78 -34.79
C GLY A 201 12.18 16.23 -34.32
N THR A 202 11.07 16.44 -33.60
CA THR A 202 10.71 17.74 -33.00
C THR A 202 11.05 17.85 -31.51
N ALA A 203 11.72 16.84 -30.98
CA ALA A 203 12.20 16.83 -29.61
C ALA A 203 13.50 17.64 -29.44
N LEU A 204 14.06 17.63 -28.26
CA LEU A 204 15.29 18.34 -27.93
C LEU A 204 16.51 17.69 -28.58
N SER A 205 17.60 18.44 -28.76
CA SER A 205 18.79 17.92 -29.40
C SER A 205 19.46 16.75 -28.69
N TYR A 206 19.21 16.60 -27.40
CA TYR A 206 19.70 15.53 -26.53
C TYR A 206 18.64 14.46 -26.21
N SER A 207 17.45 14.54 -26.82
CA SER A 207 16.46 13.48 -26.74
C SER A 207 16.96 12.19 -27.38
N LEU A 208 16.52 11.05 -26.86
CA LEU A 208 17.04 9.74 -27.20
C LEU A 208 15.95 8.87 -27.81
N VAL A 209 16.26 8.15 -28.89
CA VAL A 209 15.31 7.17 -29.45
C VAL A 209 15.38 5.88 -28.63
N PRO A 210 14.26 5.38 -28.08
CA PRO A 210 14.25 4.15 -27.30
C PRO A 210 14.74 2.94 -28.08
N THR A 211 15.54 2.10 -27.40
CA THR A 211 16.03 0.82 -27.93
C THR A 211 15.65 -0.32 -27.00
N LEU A 212 15.65 -1.57 -27.50
CA LEU A 212 15.36 -2.74 -26.68
C LEU A 212 16.39 -2.96 -25.55
N ASP A 213 17.61 -2.45 -25.70
CA ASP A 213 18.63 -2.52 -24.64
C ASP A 213 18.23 -1.77 -23.36
N TRP A 214 17.35 -0.78 -23.45
CA TRP A 214 16.82 -0.06 -22.30
C TRP A 214 16.01 -0.95 -21.35
N LEU A 215 15.47 -2.06 -21.87
CA LEU A 215 14.66 -3.00 -21.09
C LEU A 215 15.49 -4.11 -20.45
N TRP A 216 16.80 -4.13 -20.72
CA TRP A 216 17.68 -5.17 -20.22
C TRP A 216 18.71 -4.62 -19.21
N PRO A 217 18.76 -5.13 -17.97
CA PRO A 217 19.65 -4.61 -16.92
C PRO A 217 21.11 -5.03 -17.08
N GLY A 218 21.45 -5.82 -18.11
CA GLY A 218 22.82 -6.27 -18.36
C GLY A 218 23.79 -5.12 -18.54
N GLY A 219 24.97 -5.23 -17.91
CA GLY A 219 26.00 -4.18 -17.90
C GLY A 219 25.84 -3.17 -16.76
N LEU A 220 24.75 -3.20 -15.99
CA LEU A 220 24.63 -2.44 -14.75
C LEU A 220 25.26 -3.22 -13.61
N GLU A 221 25.99 -2.54 -12.72
CA GLU A 221 26.52 -3.14 -11.51
C GLU A 221 25.41 -3.33 -10.48
N PHE A 222 25.34 -4.54 -9.91
CA PHE A 222 24.25 -4.87 -8.99
C PHE A 222 24.30 -4.01 -7.73
N GLY A 223 25.48 -3.89 -7.13
CA GLY A 223 25.65 -3.26 -5.82
C GLY A 223 25.43 -1.75 -5.86
N SER A 224 26.05 -1.07 -6.79
CA SER A 224 26.07 0.40 -6.84
C SER A 224 24.91 0.99 -7.64
N VAL A 225 24.30 0.23 -8.58
CA VAL A 225 23.29 0.78 -9.50
C VAL A 225 21.95 0.09 -9.32
N ILE A 226 21.89 -1.26 -9.48
CA ILE A 226 20.61 -1.97 -9.50
C ILE A 226 19.94 -1.93 -8.12
N ALA A 227 20.67 -2.26 -7.05
CA ALA A 227 20.06 -2.37 -5.74
C ALA A 227 19.53 -1.04 -5.19
N PRO A 228 20.25 0.10 -5.29
CA PRO A 228 19.68 1.39 -4.94
C PRO A 228 18.47 1.77 -5.80
N GLY A 229 18.56 1.54 -7.10
CA GLY A 229 17.44 1.80 -8.02
C GLY A 229 16.21 0.94 -7.71
N LEU A 230 16.40 -0.32 -7.27
CA LEU A 230 15.31 -1.20 -6.84
C LEU A 230 14.60 -0.68 -5.58
N LEU A 231 15.34 -0.13 -4.61
CA LEU A 231 14.74 0.43 -3.39
C LEU A 231 13.78 1.56 -3.71
N THR A 232 14.22 2.50 -4.56
CA THR A 232 13.37 3.58 -5.05
C THR A 232 12.20 3.05 -5.89
N ALA A 233 12.45 2.07 -6.76
CA ALA A 233 11.41 1.48 -7.60
C ALA A 233 10.38 0.67 -6.80
N PHE A 234 10.74 0.08 -5.65
CA PHE A 234 9.77 -0.56 -4.76
C PHE A 234 8.76 0.45 -4.19
N PHE A 235 9.22 1.64 -3.85
CA PHE A 235 8.30 2.73 -3.47
C PHE A 235 7.30 3.04 -4.59
N ILE A 236 7.74 3.12 -5.85
CA ILE A 236 6.87 3.40 -7.00
C ILE A 236 5.75 2.35 -7.14
N TYR A 237 6.02 1.08 -6.87
CA TYR A 237 5.03 -0.01 -6.96
C TYR A 237 4.18 -0.18 -5.71
N TRP A 238 4.52 0.44 -4.59
CA TRP A 238 3.86 0.20 -3.32
C TRP A 238 2.47 0.83 -3.25
N GLY A 239 1.54 0.13 -2.57
CA GLY A 239 0.18 0.61 -2.27
C GLY A 239 -0.96 -0.28 -2.82
N TRP A 240 -0.69 -1.17 -3.80
CA TRP A 240 -1.72 -2.05 -4.36
C TRP A 240 -2.36 -2.97 -3.31
N ASP A 241 -1.70 -3.24 -2.20
CA ASP A 241 -2.18 -4.04 -1.07
C ASP A 241 -3.35 -3.40 -0.33
N THR A 242 -3.61 -2.10 -0.52
CA THR A 242 -4.84 -1.42 -0.07
C THR A 242 -6.10 -2.13 -0.58
N ALA A 243 -6.08 -2.68 -1.81
CA ALA A 243 -7.19 -3.49 -2.31
C ALA A 243 -7.46 -4.71 -1.42
N VAL A 244 -6.41 -5.29 -0.83
CA VAL A 244 -6.52 -6.47 0.05
C VAL A 244 -6.87 -6.06 1.48
N SER A 245 -6.42 -4.91 1.94
CA SER A 245 -6.82 -4.38 3.26
C SER A 245 -8.32 -4.04 3.35
N CYS A 246 -8.98 -3.83 2.19
CA CYS A 246 -10.43 -3.63 2.09
C CYS A 246 -11.20 -4.95 1.79
N ASN A 247 -10.63 -6.12 2.08
CA ASN A 247 -11.19 -7.41 1.71
C ASN A 247 -12.57 -7.67 2.33
N GLU A 248 -12.77 -7.36 3.60
CA GLU A 248 -14.03 -7.55 4.31
C GLU A 248 -15.17 -6.67 3.76
N GLU A 249 -14.85 -5.65 2.97
CA GLU A 249 -15.82 -4.78 2.29
C GLU A 249 -16.07 -5.20 0.84
N SER A 250 -15.41 -6.26 0.37
CA SER A 250 -15.54 -6.76 -1.01
C SER A 250 -16.72 -7.70 -1.18
N ALA A 251 -17.24 -7.79 -2.41
CA ALA A 251 -18.36 -8.68 -2.77
C ALA A 251 -17.99 -10.17 -2.63
N ASP A 252 -16.74 -10.55 -2.83
CA ASP A 252 -16.18 -11.88 -2.54
C ASP A 252 -14.84 -11.68 -1.82
N PRO A 253 -14.85 -11.58 -0.46
CA PRO A 253 -13.66 -11.27 0.34
C PRO A 253 -12.48 -12.20 0.09
N GLY A 254 -12.74 -13.48 -0.14
CA GLY A 254 -11.69 -14.48 -0.36
C GLY A 254 -11.07 -14.45 -1.77
N LYS A 255 -11.71 -13.81 -2.77
CA LYS A 255 -11.23 -13.87 -4.16
C LYS A 255 -10.98 -12.51 -4.79
N THR A 256 -11.92 -11.58 -4.64
CA THR A 256 -11.88 -10.28 -5.34
C THR A 256 -10.65 -9.46 -4.99
N PRO A 257 -10.29 -9.24 -3.71
CA PRO A 257 -9.15 -8.39 -3.35
C PRO A 257 -7.80 -8.93 -3.82
N GLY A 258 -7.58 -10.24 -3.65
CA GLY A 258 -6.35 -10.86 -4.11
C GLY A 258 -6.18 -10.82 -5.64
N ARG A 259 -7.28 -10.98 -6.40
CA ARG A 259 -7.25 -10.79 -7.86
C ARG A 259 -6.98 -9.33 -8.24
N ALA A 260 -7.60 -8.40 -7.53
CA ALA A 260 -7.39 -6.98 -7.75
C ALA A 260 -5.92 -6.59 -7.54
N ALA A 261 -5.28 -7.07 -6.47
CA ALA A 261 -3.87 -6.84 -6.21
C ALA A 261 -2.97 -7.28 -7.37
N VAL A 262 -3.17 -8.51 -7.86
CA VAL A 262 -2.39 -9.05 -9.00
C VAL A 262 -2.66 -8.28 -10.29
N ILE A 263 -3.91 -7.92 -10.59
CA ILE A 263 -4.25 -7.12 -11.78
C ILE A 263 -3.62 -5.73 -11.68
N SER A 264 -3.73 -5.07 -10.51
CA SER A 264 -3.16 -3.74 -10.29
C SER A 264 -1.66 -3.73 -10.52
N THR A 265 -0.91 -4.70 -10.00
CA THR A 265 0.55 -4.76 -10.22
C THR A 265 0.92 -4.89 -11.69
N VAL A 266 0.18 -5.66 -12.49
CA VAL A 266 0.42 -5.80 -13.94
C VAL A 266 0.09 -4.50 -14.69
N LEU A 267 -1.02 -3.84 -14.37
CA LEU A 267 -1.39 -2.56 -14.98
C LEU A 267 -0.36 -1.47 -14.63
N LEU A 268 0.14 -1.47 -13.41
CA LEU A 268 1.21 -0.57 -12.98
C LEU A 268 2.51 -0.80 -13.74
N LEU A 269 2.91 -2.05 -13.98
CA LEU A 269 4.07 -2.34 -14.81
C LEU A 269 3.96 -1.68 -16.19
N VAL A 270 2.81 -1.85 -16.85
CA VAL A 270 2.59 -1.28 -18.20
C VAL A 270 2.66 0.24 -18.16
N THR A 271 1.98 0.86 -17.17
CA THR A 271 1.97 2.31 -17.00
C THR A 271 3.37 2.85 -16.71
N TYR A 272 4.06 2.28 -15.73
CA TYR A 272 5.37 2.76 -15.31
C TYR A 272 6.46 2.56 -16.36
N ALA A 273 6.50 1.40 -17.00
CA ALA A 273 7.47 1.15 -18.06
C ALA A 273 7.25 2.11 -19.25
N THR A 274 5.99 2.30 -19.67
CA THR A 274 5.66 3.18 -20.81
C THR A 274 6.02 4.63 -20.52
N VAL A 275 5.63 5.15 -19.34
CA VAL A 275 5.88 6.54 -18.97
C VAL A 275 7.37 6.79 -18.73
N THR A 276 8.07 5.85 -18.08
CA THR A 276 9.53 5.93 -17.88
C THR A 276 10.28 5.96 -19.22
N ILE A 277 9.94 5.07 -20.16
CA ILE A 277 10.55 5.09 -21.51
C ILE A 277 10.31 6.44 -22.19
N ALA A 278 9.09 6.96 -22.12
CA ALA A 278 8.74 8.25 -22.74
C ALA A 278 9.49 9.43 -22.12
N ALA A 279 9.58 9.48 -20.78
CA ALA A 279 10.30 10.51 -20.04
C ALA A 279 11.81 10.48 -20.34
N VAL A 280 12.43 9.30 -20.26
CA VAL A 280 13.85 9.09 -20.60
C VAL A 280 14.15 9.46 -22.06
N ALA A 281 13.26 9.07 -22.97
CA ALA A 281 13.41 9.36 -24.40
C ALA A 281 13.39 10.86 -24.68
N PHE A 282 12.46 11.59 -24.08
CA PHE A 282 12.28 13.02 -24.33
C PHE A 282 13.30 13.88 -23.59
N ALA A 283 13.42 13.70 -22.25
CA ALA A 283 14.28 14.53 -21.39
C ALA A 283 15.77 14.12 -21.43
N GLY A 284 16.09 12.90 -21.90
CA GLY A 284 17.43 12.35 -21.80
C GLY A 284 17.84 12.06 -20.35
N VAL A 285 19.09 11.64 -20.18
CA VAL A 285 19.66 11.22 -18.87
C VAL A 285 20.81 12.13 -18.40
N GLY A 286 20.97 13.29 -19.04
CA GLY A 286 21.98 14.27 -18.69
C GLY A 286 21.77 14.88 -17.29
N THR A 287 22.82 15.53 -16.80
CA THR A 287 22.81 16.24 -15.50
C THR A 287 22.47 17.72 -15.62
N ASP A 288 22.23 18.20 -16.85
CA ASP A 288 21.92 19.60 -17.14
C ASP A 288 20.46 19.78 -17.63
N GLY A 289 19.93 20.98 -17.48
CA GLY A 289 18.60 21.35 -17.96
C GLY A 289 17.51 20.43 -17.39
N ILE A 290 16.63 19.90 -18.28
CA ILE A 290 15.56 18.98 -17.88
C ILE A 290 16.00 17.50 -17.83
N GLY A 291 17.29 17.22 -18.03
CA GLY A 291 17.79 15.85 -17.97
C GLY A 291 17.43 15.15 -16.66
N LEU A 292 17.07 13.87 -16.76
CA LEU A 292 16.62 13.11 -15.60
C LEU A 292 17.73 12.76 -14.60
N GLY A 293 19.00 12.90 -15.00
CA GLY A 293 20.15 12.80 -14.09
C GLY A 293 20.49 14.11 -13.38
N ASN A 294 19.76 15.20 -13.63
CA ASN A 294 19.96 16.48 -12.96
C ASN A 294 19.38 16.40 -11.52
N PRO A 295 20.22 16.55 -10.47
CA PRO A 295 19.74 16.50 -9.08
C PRO A 295 18.64 17.52 -8.77
N GLY A 296 18.67 18.70 -9.41
CA GLY A 296 17.65 19.73 -9.25
C GLY A 296 16.24 19.33 -9.74
N ASN A 297 16.14 18.28 -10.57
CA ASN A 297 14.87 17.76 -11.09
C ASN A 297 14.44 16.45 -10.40
N ALA A 298 15.29 15.87 -9.55
CA ALA A 298 15.11 14.49 -9.06
C ALA A 298 13.81 14.30 -8.25
N GLU A 299 13.38 15.33 -7.54
CA GLU A 299 12.18 15.31 -6.71
C GLU A 299 10.88 15.59 -7.50
N ASP A 300 10.99 16.13 -8.74
CA ASP A 300 9.83 16.41 -9.58
C ASP A 300 10.20 16.51 -11.07
N VAL A 301 10.43 15.37 -11.69
CA VAL A 301 10.82 15.29 -13.10
C VAL A 301 9.76 15.81 -14.06
N PHE A 302 8.48 15.70 -13.72
CA PHE A 302 7.41 16.12 -14.63
C PHE A 302 7.24 17.63 -14.66
N ASN A 303 7.47 18.32 -13.55
CA ASN A 303 7.48 19.79 -13.53
C ASN A 303 8.61 20.34 -14.42
N ALA A 304 9.78 19.72 -14.41
CA ALA A 304 10.90 20.07 -15.29
C ALA A 304 10.60 19.79 -16.77
N ILE A 305 9.99 18.65 -17.09
CA ILE A 305 9.72 18.21 -18.47
C ILE A 305 8.56 19.00 -19.12
N ALA A 306 7.51 19.36 -18.37
CA ALA A 306 6.25 19.86 -18.91
C ALA A 306 6.40 21.11 -19.78
N PRO A 307 7.14 22.18 -19.41
CA PRO A 307 7.32 23.36 -20.23
C PRO A 307 7.98 23.07 -21.58
N GLU A 308 9.03 22.25 -21.57
CA GLU A 308 9.79 21.89 -22.77
C GLU A 308 9.00 20.94 -23.68
N LEU A 309 8.19 20.07 -23.11
CA LEU A 309 7.38 19.12 -23.86
C LEU A 309 6.20 19.81 -24.55
N PHE A 310 5.46 20.65 -23.84
CA PHE A 310 4.22 21.22 -24.33
C PHE A 310 4.39 22.62 -24.92
N GLY A 311 5.40 23.40 -24.50
CA GLY A 311 5.68 24.76 -24.98
C GLY A 311 4.68 25.82 -24.49
N ASP A 312 4.85 27.07 -24.94
CA ASP A 312 4.14 28.25 -24.42
C ASP A 312 2.78 28.53 -25.09
N SER A 313 2.39 27.75 -26.09
CA SER A 313 1.09 27.90 -26.75
C SER A 313 -0.06 27.70 -25.79
N LEU A 314 -1.27 28.16 -26.15
CA LEU A 314 -2.47 27.93 -25.34
C LEU A 314 -2.69 26.42 -25.08
N LEU A 315 -2.52 25.59 -26.11
CA LEU A 315 -2.61 24.13 -25.97
C LEU A 315 -1.47 23.58 -25.09
N GLY A 316 -0.27 24.16 -25.19
CA GLY A 316 0.85 23.80 -24.33
C GLY A 316 0.56 24.10 -22.86
N LYS A 317 0.04 25.27 -22.55
CA LYS A 317 -0.38 25.64 -21.18
C LYS A 317 -1.46 24.72 -20.63
N ILE A 318 -2.41 24.30 -21.49
CA ILE A 318 -3.40 23.29 -21.10
C ILE A 318 -2.71 21.95 -20.79
N GLY A 319 -1.74 21.53 -21.62
CA GLY A 319 -0.97 20.29 -21.38
C GLY A 319 -0.19 20.31 -20.05
N ILE A 320 0.48 21.43 -19.74
CA ILE A 320 1.17 21.65 -18.47
C ILE A 320 0.17 21.58 -17.30
N GLY A 321 -0.98 22.28 -17.42
CA GLY A 321 -2.03 22.25 -16.41
C GLY A 321 -2.63 20.84 -16.20
N LEU A 322 -2.83 20.06 -17.28
CA LEU A 322 -3.31 18.69 -17.17
C LEU A 322 -2.29 17.79 -16.44
N LEU A 323 -0.99 17.94 -16.73
CA LEU A 323 0.04 17.17 -16.04
C LEU A 323 0.12 17.54 -14.56
N ALA A 324 0.05 18.84 -14.22
CA ALA A 324 -0.04 19.31 -12.84
C ALA A 324 -1.31 18.77 -12.14
N ALA A 325 -2.46 18.78 -12.85
CA ALA A 325 -3.69 18.19 -12.33
C ALA A 325 -3.55 16.68 -12.08
N SER A 326 -2.83 15.95 -12.94
CA SER A 326 -2.63 14.51 -12.74
C SER A 326 -1.78 14.21 -11.49
N ILE A 327 -0.75 15.01 -11.22
CA ILE A 327 0.07 14.85 -10.01
C ILE A 327 -0.74 15.21 -8.75
N LEU A 328 -1.50 16.31 -8.80
CA LEU A 328 -2.39 16.69 -7.69
C LEU A 328 -3.44 15.61 -7.41
N THR A 329 -4.11 15.10 -8.45
CA THR A 329 -5.12 14.05 -8.28
C THR A 329 -4.50 12.75 -7.79
N SER A 330 -3.31 12.41 -8.25
CA SER A 330 -2.52 11.27 -7.84
C SER A 330 -2.17 11.34 -6.34
N ALA A 331 -1.52 12.42 -5.90
CA ALA A 331 -1.16 12.61 -4.49
C ALA A 331 -2.41 12.64 -3.58
N SER A 332 -3.48 13.33 -4.02
CA SER A 332 -4.74 13.40 -3.27
C SER A 332 -5.44 12.03 -3.18
N ALA A 333 -5.45 11.26 -4.28
CA ALA A 333 -6.01 9.91 -4.32
C ALA A 333 -5.25 8.98 -3.36
N SER A 334 -3.93 9.03 -3.39
CA SER A 334 -3.10 8.22 -2.51
C SER A 334 -3.22 8.65 -1.05
N THR A 335 -3.35 9.94 -0.75
CA THR A 335 -3.65 10.42 0.62
C THR A 335 -4.90 9.72 1.19
N GLN A 336 -5.96 9.57 0.39
CA GLN A 336 -7.15 8.84 0.80
C GLN A 336 -6.90 7.34 0.95
N THR A 337 -6.29 6.72 -0.05
CA THR A 337 -6.09 5.26 -0.07
C THR A 337 -5.02 4.77 0.90
N THR A 338 -4.16 5.63 1.39
CA THR A 338 -3.22 5.36 2.50
C THR A 338 -3.92 5.32 3.86
N ILE A 339 -4.98 6.13 4.06
CA ILE A 339 -5.79 6.06 5.28
C ILE A 339 -6.55 4.73 5.39
N LEU A 340 -6.95 4.14 4.26
CA LEU A 340 -7.76 2.91 4.24
C LEU A 340 -7.05 1.71 4.87
N PRO A 341 -5.83 1.29 4.44
CA PRO A 341 -5.14 0.13 4.99
C PRO A 341 -4.75 0.35 6.45
N THR A 342 -4.22 1.53 6.81
CA THR A 342 -3.85 1.85 8.18
C THR A 342 -5.03 1.74 9.14
N ALA A 343 -6.18 2.32 8.77
CA ALA A 343 -7.37 2.29 9.63
C ALA A 343 -7.92 0.86 9.80
N ARG A 344 -7.82 0.02 8.78
CA ARG A 344 -8.30 -1.37 8.82
C ARG A 344 -7.34 -2.30 9.54
N THR A 345 -6.04 -2.12 9.33
CA THR A 345 -5.01 -2.82 10.11
C THR A 345 -5.14 -2.47 11.58
N ALA A 346 -5.27 -1.19 11.92
CA ALA A 346 -5.49 -0.75 13.31
C ALA A 346 -6.81 -1.26 13.90
N LEU A 347 -7.89 -1.36 13.10
CA LEU A 347 -9.13 -1.99 13.51
C LEU A 347 -8.91 -3.46 13.86
N SER A 348 -8.28 -4.23 12.97
CA SER A 348 -7.98 -5.64 13.21
C SER A 348 -7.11 -5.82 14.44
N MET A 349 -6.04 -5.02 14.58
CA MET A 349 -5.20 -5.02 15.78
C MET A 349 -6.00 -4.70 17.05
N GLY A 350 -6.93 -3.75 17.00
CA GLY A 350 -7.82 -3.39 18.12
C GLY A 350 -8.80 -4.52 18.48
N VAL A 351 -9.38 -5.19 17.47
CA VAL A 351 -10.29 -6.35 17.67
C VAL A 351 -9.57 -7.49 18.38
N PHE A 352 -8.34 -7.78 17.96
CA PHE A 352 -7.53 -8.83 18.58
C PHE A 352 -6.74 -8.37 19.82
N LYS A 353 -7.02 -7.18 20.36
CA LYS A 353 -6.36 -6.61 21.56
C LYS A 353 -4.86 -6.32 21.39
N ALA A 354 -4.37 -6.28 20.17
CA ALA A 354 -3.01 -5.85 19.85
C ALA A 354 -2.82 -4.32 19.91
N LEU A 355 -3.93 -3.56 19.94
CA LEU A 355 -4.01 -2.12 20.16
C LEU A 355 -5.14 -1.79 21.14
N PRO A 356 -5.20 -0.54 21.68
CA PRO A 356 -6.30 -0.11 22.54
C PRO A 356 -7.68 -0.36 21.96
N LYS A 357 -8.65 -0.75 22.78
CA LYS A 357 -10.04 -1.06 22.42
C LYS A 357 -10.72 0.06 21.58
N ALA A 358 -10.26 1.30 21.70
CA ALA A 358 -10.80 2.41 20.91
C ALA A 358 -10.64 2.18 19.39
N PHE A 359 -9.57 1.49 18.95
CA PHE A 359 -9.32 1.18 17.56
C PHE A 359 -10.30 0.14 16.98
N ALA A 360 -10.90 -0.69 17.82
CA ALA A 360 -11.92 -1.67 17.43
C ALA A 360 -13.30 -1.04 17.13
N ARG A 361 -13.47 0.28 17.26
CA ARG A 361 -14.76 0.96 17.08
C ARG A 361 -15.09 1.16 15.62
N VAL A 362 -16.23 0.61 15.19
CA VAL A 362 -16.83 0.84 13.88
C VAL A 362 -18.05 1.77 14.02
N HIS A 363 -18.19 2.73 13.11
CA HIS A 363 -19.28 3.69 13.12
C HIS A 363 -20.60 3.01 12.72
N PRO A 364 -21.66 3.08 13.53
CA PRO A 364 -22.88 2.29 13.31
C PRO A 364 -23.65 2.63 12.02
N LYS A 365 -23.50 3.87 11.51
CA LYS A 365 -24.17 4.33 10.28
C LYS A 365 -23.26 4.22 9.05
N ASN A 366 -21.99 4.59 9.19
CA ASN A 366 -21.07 4.64 8.05
C ASN A 366 -20.37 3.29 7.81
N LEU A 367 -20.40 2.38 8.79
CA LEU A 367 -19.73 1.06 8.79
C LEU A 367 -18.23 1.18 8.45
N THR A 368 -17.58 2.18 9.04
CA THR A 368 -16.16 2.50 8.87
C THR A 368 -15.43 2.48 10.22
N PRO A 369 -14.13 2.18 10.28
CA PRO A 369 -13.34 2.17 11.51
C PRO A 369 -13.09 3.60 12.00
N SER A 370 -14.10 4.21 12.63
CA SER A 370 -14.17 5.65 12.89
C SER A 370 -13.01 6.22 13.69
N PHE A 371 -12.66 5.57 14.81
CA PHE A 371 -11.55 6.04 15.65
C PHE A 371 -10.21 5.87 14.93
N ALA A 372 -9.97 4.72 14.31
CA ALA A 372 -8.73 4.44 13.60
C ALA A 372 -8.53 5.40 12.41
N THR A 373 -9.59 5.70 11.65
CA THR A 373 -9.54 6.67 10.55
C THR A 373 -9.16 8.08 11.01
N ILE A 374 -9.80 8.58 12.08
CA ILE A 374 -9.50 9.90 12.63
C ILE A 374 -8.09 9.93 13.23
N ALA A 375 -7.72 8.89 13.97
CA ALA A 375 -6.39 8.77 14.57
C ALA A 375 -5.29 8.81 13.50
N MET A 376 -5.47 8.07 12.39
CA MET A 376 -4.54 8.11 11.25
C MET A 376 -4.40 9.53 10.69
N GLY A 377 -5.51 10.23 10.42
CA GLY A 377 -5.48 11.60 9.91
C GLY A 377 -4.76 12.57 10.85
N VAL A 378 -5.05 12.47 12.15
CA VAL A 378 -4.41 13.34 13.17
C VAL A 378 -2.92 13.04 13.31
N VAL A 379 -2.54 11.76 13.43
CA VAL A 379 -1.13 11.37 13.56
C VAL A 379 -0.34 11.80 12.33
N SER A 380 -0.89 11.59 11.13
CA SER A 380 -0.26 12.02 9.87
C SER A 380 -0.11 13.55 9.78
N ALA A 381 -1.11 14.32 10.21
CA ALA A 381 -1.04 15.78 10.24
C ALA A 381 0.05 16.28 11.21
N VAL A 382 0.12 15.68 12.40
CA VAL A 382 1.16 16.01 13.40
C VAL A 382 2.55 15.62 12.87
N PHE A 383 2.67 14.44 12.27
CA PHE A 383 3.92 13.99 11.67
C PHE A 383 4.38 14.92 10.53
N TYR A 384 3.47 15.28 9.64
CA TYR A 384 3.75 16.23 8.55
C TYR A 384 4.24 17.58 9.07
N LEU A 385 3.54 18.16 10.05
CA LEU A 385 3.97 19.42 10.67
C LEU A 385 5.35 19.30 11.32
N ALA A 386 5.61 18.22 12.06
CA ALA A 386 6.88 18.02 12.73
C ALA A 386 8.05 17.92 11.73
N PHE A 387 7.89 17.15 10.64
CA PHE A 387 8.94 16.99 9.64
C PHE A 387 9.10 18.23 8.77
N THR A 388 8.04 18.96 8.43
CA THR A 388 8.14 20.26 7.75
C THR A 388 8.92 21.28 8.60
N ALA A 389 8.75 21.24 9.92
CA ALA A 389 9.48 22.12 10.84
C ALA A 389 10.98 21.77 10.94
N LEU A 390 11.38 20.52 10.64
CA LEU A 390 12.79 20.09 10.59
C LEU A 390 13.47 20.46 9.25
N GLY A 391 12.70 20.82 8.24
CA GLY A 391 13.18 21.20 6.92
C GLY A 391 12.62 20.32 5.79
N THR A 392 12.46 20.89 4.61
CA THR A 392 11.94 20.19 3.43
C THR A 392 12.84 19.04 2.97
N GLU A 393 14.15 19.14 3.18
CA GLU A 393 15.13 18.09 2.88
C GLU A 393 14.88 16.80 3.68
N MET A 394 14.38 16.94 4.92
CA MET A 394 14.00 15.79 5.73
C MET A 394 12.78 15.06 5.17
N LEU A 395 11.88 15.74 4.45
CA LEU A 395 10.75 15.10 3.77
C LEU A 395 11.22 14.23 2.60
N ALA A 396 12.24 14.66 1.85
CA ALA A 396 12.86 13.84 0.81
C ALA A 396 13.50 12.56 1.39
N ALA A 397 14.17 12.66 2.55
CA ALA A 397 14.72 11.51 3.25
C ALA A 397 13.66 10.46 3.65
N LEU A 398 12.40 10.87 3.86
CA LEU A 398 11.30 9.97 4.22
C LEU A 398 10.98 8.98 3.10
N ILE A 399 11.07 9.37 1.81
CA ILE A 399 10.78 8.48 0.66
C ILE A 399 11.66 7.22 0.71
N GLY A 400 12.96 7.39 0.93
CA GLY A 400 13.87 6.26 1.09
C GLY A 400 13.54 5.40 2.31
N SER A 401 13.18 6.03 3.44
CA SER A 401 12.82 5.33 4.68
C SER A 401 11.56 4.47 4.51
N ILE A 402 10.58 4.91 3.71
CA ILE A 402 9.39 4.12 3.37
C ILE A 402 9.79 2.83 2.66
N GLY A 403 10.76 2.89 1.73
CA GLY A 403 11.27 1.70 1.03
C GLY A 403 11.75 0.59 1.96
N LEU A 404 12.38 0.95 3.10
CA LEU A 404 12.76 -0.02 4.12
C LEU A 404 11.53 -0.68 4.80
N MET A 405 10.51 0.12 5.15
CA MET A 405 9.29 -0.41 5.76
C MET A 405 8.56 -1.37 4.80
N ILE A 406 8.45 -0.97 3.52
CA ILE A 406 7.84 -1.80 2.47
C ILE A 406 8.58 -3.13 2.34
N ALA A 407 9.91 -3.08 2.17
CA ALA A 407 10.74 -4.28 2.04
C ALA A 407 10.60 -5.21 3.26
N PHE A 408 10.44 -4.64 4.45
CA PHE A 408 10.22 -5.41 5.69
C PHE A 408 8.88 -6.14 5.68
N TYR A 409 7.74 -5.43 5.59
CA TYR A 409 6.45 -6.11 5.80
C TYR A 409 5.98 -6.91 4.56
N TYR A 410 6.36 -6.49 3.34
CA TYR A 410 6.14 -7.30 2.14
C TYR A 410 7.01 -8.56 2.17
N GLY A 411 8.29 -8.41 2.53
CA GLY A 411 9.20 -9.54 2.70
C GLY A 411 8.67 -10.53 3.73
N LEU A 412 8.24 -10.04 4.88
CA LEU A 412 7.60 -10.86 5.92
C LEU A 412 6.39 -11.63 5.36
N THR A 413 5.51 -10.97 4.58
CA THR A 413 4.32 -11.62 4.00
C THR A 413 4.68 -12.76 3.05
N GLY A 414 5.76 -12.62 2.26
CA GLY A 414 6.28 -13.69 1.42
C GLY A 414 6.67 -14.93 2.22
N PHE A 415 7.41 -14.75 3.31
CA PHE A 415 7.79 -15.86 4.22
C PHE A 415 6.58 -16.43 4.96
N VAL A 416 5.65 -15.58 5.41
CA VAL A 416 4.39 -15.99 6.02
C VAL A 416 3.62 -16.93 5.09
N CYS A 417 3.47 -16.59 3.82
CA CYS A 417 2.75 -17.42 2.85
C CYS A 417 3.39 -18.80 2.71
N ALA A 418 4.69 -18.86 2.45
CA ALA A 418 5.40 -20.12 2.28
C ALA A 418 5.31 -21.02 3.53
N TRP A 419 5.45 -20.43 4.72
CA TRP A 419 5.39 -21.18 5.97
C TRP A 419 3.96 -21.60 6.35
N PHE A 420 2.99 -20.75 6.13
CA PHE A 420 1.57 -21.05 6.36
C PHE A 420 1.12 -22.28 5.57
N TYR A 421 1.54 -22.37 4.30
CA TYR A 421 1.20 -23.48 3.42
C TYR A 421 2.18 -24.65 3.42
N ARG A 422 3.23 -24.68 4.27
CA ARG A 422 4.31 -25.68 4.27
C ARG A 422 3.85 -27.13 4.22
N LYS A 423 2.72 -27.46 4.84
CA LYS A 423 2.15 -28.82 4.83
C LYS A 423 1.38 -29.16 3.55
N ASN A 424 1.03 -28.16 2.75
CA ASN A 424 0.23 -28.31 1.53
C ASN A 424 1.04 -28.13 0.24
N LEU A 425 2.31 -27.71 0.32
CA LEU A 425 3.14 -27.34 -0.84
C LEU A 425 3.26 -28.50 -1.85
N PHE A 426 3.50 -29.70 -1.38
CA PHE A 426 3.74 -30.87 -2.24
C PHE A 426 2.47 -31.60 -2.71
N ARG A 427 1.27 -31.06 -2.40
CA ARG A 427 0.00 -31.65 -2.86
C ARG A 427 -0.29 -31.42 -4.33
N SER A 428 0.23 -30.34 -4.92
CA SER A 428 0.13 -30.04 -6.33
C SER A 428 1.24 -29.13 -6.81
N PHE A 429 1.54 -29.18 -8.13
CA PHE A 429 2.50 -28.28 -8.78
C PHE A 429 2.12 -26.81 -8.59
N ARG A 430 0.82 -26.48 -8.70
CA ARG A 430 0.31 -25.13 -8.43
C ARG A 430 0.64 -24.67 -7.01
N ASN A 431 0.37 -25.49 -6.01
CA ASN A 431 0.63 -25.13 -4.62
C ASN A 431 2.13 -24.93 -4.38
N PHE A 432 2.97 -25.82 -4.92
CA PHE A 432 4.42 -25.72 -4.79
C PHE A 432 4.94 -24.35 -5.30
N PHE A 433 4.49 -23.90 -6.46
CA PHE A 433 4.94 -22.63 -7.02
C PHE A 433 4.23 -21.42 -6.39
N LEU A 434 2.88 -21.37 -6.37
CA LEU A 434 2.14 -20.18 -5.97
C LEU A 434 2.07 -19.98 -4.44
N GLN A 435 2.22 -21.05 -3.64
CA GLN A 435 2.17 -20.97 -2.19
C GLN A 435 3.56 -21.14 -1.54
N GLY A 436 4.57 -21.57 -2.30
CA GLY A 436 5.92 -21.85 -1.82
C GLY A 436 6.99 -21.01 -2.53
N VAL A 437 7.42 -21.44 -3.73
CA VAL A 437 8.60 -20.91 -4.42
C VAL A 437 8.46 -19.41 -4.72
N ILE A 438 7.35 -18.97 -5.31
CA ILE A 438 7.12 -17.59 -5.71
C ILE A 438 7.05 -16.66 -4.49
N PRO A 439 6.22 -16.92 -3.45
CA PRO A 439 6.23 -16.12 -2.24
C PRO A 439 7.58 -16.07 -1.54
N LEU A 440 8.27 -17.22 -1.43
CA LEU A 440 9.57 -17.28 -0.79
C LEU A 440 10.64 -16.48 -1.56
N ALA A 441 10.65 -16.59 -2.88
CA ALA A 441 11.56 -15.80 -3.72
C ALA A 441 11.29 -14.29 -3.61
N GLY A 442 10.00 -13.89 -3.61
CA GLY A 442 9.61 -12.50 -3.35
C GLY A 442 10.05 -12.01 -1.98
N GLY A 443 9.78 -12.80 -0.94
CA GLY A 443 10.18 -12.50 0.43
C GLY A 443 11.71 -12.39 0.58
N ALA A 444 12.45 -13.30 -0.03
CA ALA A 444 13.92 -13.28 0.01
C ALA A 444 14.50 -12.07 -0.74
N ALA A 445 13.94 -11.72 -1.91
CA ALA A 445 14.34 -10.53 -2.66
C ALA A 445 14.10 -9.25 -1.86
N MET A 446 12.91 -9.11 -1.24
CA MET A 446 12.58 -7.96 -0.39
C MET A 446 13.50 -7.86 0.83
N LEU A 447 13.76 -9.00 1.52
CA LEU A 447 14.63 -9.00 2.69
C LEU A 447 16.09 -8.70 2.33
N ALA A 448 16.59 -9.24 1.22
CA ALA A 448 17.93 -8.92 0.72
C ALA A 448 18.04 -7.42 0.40
N THR A 449 17.02 -6.86 -0.27
CA THR A 449 16.94 -5.43 -0.57
C THR A 449 16.84 -4.59 0.71
N PHE A 450 16.12 -5.05 1.73
CA PHE A 450 16.05 -4.38 3.03
C PHE A 450 17.43 -4.23 3.67
N PHE A 451 18.18 -5.33 3.82
CA PHE A 451 19.49 -5.27 4.46
C PHE A 451 20.51 -4.50 3.65
N TYR A 452 20.48 -4.68 2.32
CA TYR A 452 21.36 -3.95 1.43
C TYR A 452 21.06 -2.44 1.47
N GLY A 453 19.79 -2.09 1.36
CA GLY A 453 19.33 -0.71 1.39
C GLY A 453 19.59 -0.03 2.72
N LEU A 454 19.37 -0.72 3.82
CA LEU A 454 19.70 -0.19 5.13
C LEU A 454 21.19 0.18 5.24
N ASN A 455 22.08 -0.70 4.75
CA ASN A 455 23.53 -0.42 4.74
C ASN A 455 23.86 0.82 3.88
N GLN A 456 23.21 0.97 2.73
CA GLN A 456 23.43 2.13 1.85
C GLN A 456 22.82 3.42 2.44
N PHE A 457 21.62 3.34 2.96
CA PHE A 457 20.90 4.48 3.53
C PHE A 457 21.52 5.01 4.83
N LEU A 458 22.39 4.23 5.47
CA LEU A 458 23.18 4.68 6.61
C LEU A 458 24.48 5.40 6.21
N GLN A 459 24.88 5.34 4.93
CA GLN A 459 26.05 6.10 4.46
C GLN A 459 25.75 7.60 4.50
N PRO A 460 26.65 8.44 5.04
CA PRO A 460 26.41 9.88 5.15
C PRO A 460 26.14 10.56 3.81
N ASP A 461 26.84 10.14 2.76
CA ASP A 461 26.82 10.68 1.41
C ASP A 461 25.66 10.16 0.52
N TRP A 462 24.74 9.36 1.10
CA TRP A 462 23.63 8.79 0.34
C TRP A 462 22.65 9.83 -0.19
N LEU A 463 22.32 10.83 0.62
CA LEU A 463 21.41 11.92 0.25
C LEU A 463 22.10 13.25 0.53
N GLN A 464 22.17 14.09 -0.51
CA GLN A 464 22.75 15.41 -0.44
C GLN A 464 21.71 16.46 -0.77
N ASN A 465 21.86 17.66 -0.17
CA ASN A 465 21.05 18.82 -0.51
C ASN A 465 21.52 19.44 -1.86
N GLN A 466 20.84 20.49 -2.30
CA GLN A 466 21.14 21.18 -3.56
C GLN A 466 22.55 21.82 -3.56
N ASP A 467 23.10 22.09 -2.38
CA ASP A 467 24.44 22.67 -2.19
C ASP A 467 25.54 21.59 -2.12
N GLY A 468 25.17 20.30 -2.21
CA GLY A 468 26.08 19.15 -2.14
C GLY A 468 26.50 18.78 -0.72
N GLU A 469 25.78 19.26 0.30
CA GLU A 469 26.02 18.89 1.70
C GLU A 469 25.26 17.61 2.05
N ASP A 470 25.90 16.72 2.83
CA ASP A 470 25.32 15.45 3.24
C ASP A 470 24.20 15.64 4.25
N ILE A 471 23.02 15.07 3.99
CA ILE A 471 21.87 15.08 4.91
C ILE A 471 22.02 13.94 5.91
N THR A 472 22.53 14.26 7.10
CA THR A 472 22.85 13.28 8.14
C THR A 472 22.10 13.50 9.45
N LEU A 473 21.87 12.41 10.18
CA LEU A 473 21.42 12.40 11.57
C LEU A 473 22.44 11.60 12.40
N PHE A 474 22.95 12.21 13.45
CA PHE A 474 23.95 11.59 14.35
C PHE A 474 25.22 11.09 13.62
N GLY A 475 25.58 11.69 12.47
CA GLY A 475 26.74 11.30 11.66
C GLY A 475 26.49 10.11 10.72
N TYR A 476 25.26 9.65 10.60
CA TYR A 476 24.80 8.62 9.64
C TYR A 476 23.80 9.21 8.66
N GLY A 477 23.63 8.57 7.52
CA GLY A 477 22.64 8.99 6.52
C GLY A 477 21.22 9.08 7.10
N ALA A 478 20.56 10.21 6.91
CA ALA A 478 19.27 10.53 7.50
C ALA A 478 18.19 9.51 7.12
N VAL A 479 18.22 8.97 5.90
CA VAL A 479 17.27 7.96 5.40
C VAL A 479 17.32 6.69 6.24
N GLY A 480 18.51 6.15 6.47
CA GLY A 480 18.69 4.93 7.26
C GLY A 480 18.32 5.10 8.73
N VAL A 481 18.72 6.23 9.32
CA VAL A 481 18.40 6.56 10.73
C VAL A 481 16.89 6.72 10.91
N THR A 482 16.20 7.40 10.03
CA THR A 482 14.74 7.61 10.11
C THR A 482 14.00 6.28 9.98
N GLY A 483 14.40 5.41 9.03
CA GLY A 483 13.81 4.08 8.87
C GLY A 483 14.01 3.20 10.10
N LEU A 484 15.23 3.15 10.65
CA LEU A 484 15.50 2.40 11.90
C LEU A 484 14.76 2.98 13.10
N ALA A 485 14.65 4.30 13.21
CA ALA A 485 13.90 4.95 14.30
C ALA A 485 12.42 4.59 14.23
N ALA A 486 11.83 4.55 13.05
CA ALA A 486 10.44 4.12 12.85
C ALA A 486 10.23 2.65 13.28
N MET A 487 11.15 1.75 12.92
CA MET A 487 11.09 0.35 13.37
C MET A 487 11.29 0.22 14.89
N ALA A 488 12.27 0.92 15.45
CA ALA A 488 12.57 0.90 16.88
C ALA A 488 11.40 1.43 17.72
N LEU A 489 10.73 2.50 17.23
CA LEU A 489 9.53 3.02 17.86
C LEU A 489 8.45 1.93 17.96
N GLY A 490 8.27 1.13 16.89
CA GLY A 490 7.36 0.00 16.89
C GLY A 490 7.68 -1.02 18.00
N VAL A 491 8.94 -1.38 18.14
CA VAL A 491 9.38 -2.30 19.20
C VAL A 491 9.08 -1.73 20.58
N VAL A 492 9.35 -0.45 20.81
CA VAL A 492 9.07 0.23 22.08
C VAL A 492 7.57 0.23 22.39
N LEU A 493 6.74 0.64 21.41
CA LEU A 493 5.29 0.66 21.56
C LEU A 493 4.71 -0.75 21.81
N MET A 494 5.27 -1.76 21.17
CA MET A 494 4.91 -3.17 21.38
C MET A 494 5.11 -3.57 22.85
N PHE A 495 6.29 -3.29 23.42
CA PHE A 495 6.56 -3.64 24.82
C PHE A 495 5.71 -2.85 25.80
N ILE A 496 5.47 -1.57 25.53
CA ILE A 496 4.56 -0.74 26.35
C ILE A 496 3.15 -1.36 26.33
N TRP A 497 2.65 -1.74 25.14
CA TRP A 497 1.31 -2.30 25.03
C TRP A 497 1.23 -3.72 25.61
N TRP A 498 2.26 -4.52 25.47
CA TRP A 498 2.33 -5.85 26.12
C TRP A 498 2.22 -5.75 27.64
N ALA A 499 2.84 -4.75 28.25
CA ALA A 499 2.72 -4.53 29.69
C ALA A 499 1.29 -4.12 30.14
N VAL A 500 0.45 -3.62 29.21
CA VAL A 500 -0.93 -3.19 29.49
C VAL A 500 -1.95 -4.29 29.18
N GLU A 501 -1.77 -5.01 28.08
CA GLU A 501 -2.69 -6.04 27.58
C GLU A 501 -1.90 -7.26 27.09
N GLU A 502 -1.96 -8.35 27.84
CA GLU A 502 -1.17 -9.56 27.56
C GLU A 502 -1.88 -10.57 26.65
N ASP A 503 -3.21 -10.53 26.55
CA ASP A 503 -4.01 -11.58 25.91
C ASP A 503 -3.60 -11.85 24.46
N PHE A 504 -3.32 -10.78 23.69
CA PHE A 504 -2.82 -10.92 22.33
C PHE A 504 -1.44 -11.59 22.30
N PHE A 505 -0.52 -11.12 23.14
CA PHE A 505 0.86 -11.62 23.16
C PHE A 505 0.98 -13.04 23.70
N LEU A 506 -0.02 -13.50 24.44
CA LEU A 506 -0.15 -14.90 24.91
C LEU A 506 -0.92 -15.81 23.93
N ASN A 507 -1.18 -15.36 22.69
CA ASN A 507 -1.95 -16.08 21.66
C ASN A 507 -3.40 -16.41 22.07
N ARG A 508 -4.00 -15.69 23.02
CA ARG A 508 -5.38 -15.97 23.47
C ARG A 508 -6.42 -15.43 22.50
N THR A 509 -6.18 -14.25 21.91
CA THR A 509 -7.14 -13.58 21.01
C THR A 509 -6.94 -13.93 19.54
N LEU A 510 -5.70 -14.21 19.12
CA LEU A 510 -5.35 -14.58 17.75
C LEU A 510 -4.39 -15.77 17.74
N PRO A 511 -4.87 -17.00 17.99
CA PRO A 511 -4.01 -18.17 18.12
C PRO A 511 -3.33 -18.55 16.80
N MET A 512 -2.11 -19.10 16.88
CA MET A 512 -1.37 -19.61 15.73
C MET A 512 -2.14 -20.74 15.05
N ARG A 513 -2.16 -20.72 13.71
CA ARG A 513 -2.81 -21.74 12.86
C ARG A 513 -1.99 -21.96 11.59
N SER A 514 -2.19 -23.10 10.96
CA SER A 514 -1.65 -23.40 9.62
C SER A 514 -2.78 -23.66 8.64
N SER A 515 -2.49 -23.64 7.33
CA SER A 515 -3.47 -23.98 6.30
C SER A 515 -4.06 -25.40 6.47
N HIS A 516 -3.36 -26.31 7.15
CA HIS A 516 -3.84 -27.65 7.44
C HIS A 516 -4.96 -27.65 8.49
N ASP A 517 -4.85 -26.76 9.47
CA ASP A 517 -5.84 -26.64 10.54
C ASP A 517 -7.16 -26.08 10.00
N LEU A 518 -7.10 -25.18 8.99
CA LEU A 518 -8.27 -24.70 8.28
C LEU A 518 -8.97 -25.79 7.46
N VAL A 519 -8.22 -26.70 6.85
CA VAL A 519 -8.79 -27.83 6.08
C VAL A 519 -9.47 -28.86 6.99
N LEU A 520 -8.91 -29.10 8.16
CA LEU A 520 -9.50 -30.04 9.15
C LEU A 520 -10.77 -29.46 9.78
N ALA A 521 -10.85 -28.15 9.89
CA ALA A 521 -12.01 -27.47 10.44
C ALA A 521 -13.21 -27.43 9.45
N GLY A 522 -13.00 -27.72 8.16
CA GLY A 522 -14.03 -27.62 7.11
C GLY A 522 -14.33 -26.18 6.69
N PRO A 523 -15.08 -25.97 5.60
CA PRO A 523 -15.39 -24.62 5.08
C PRO A 523 -16.33 -23.78 5.98
N HIS A 524 -16.79 -24.32 7.09
CA HIS A 524 -17.72 -23.70 8.04
C HIS A 524 -17.28 -23.86 9.50
N VAL A 525 -16.02 -23.67 9.82
CA VAL A 525 -15.69 -23.27 11.18
C VAL A 525 -16.07 -21.81 11.29
N ASP A 526 -17.23 -21.62 11.84
CA ASP A 526 -17.80 -20.33 12.19
C ASP A 526 -16.79 -19.58 13.08
N MET A 527 -16.15 -18.56 12.51
CA MET A 527 -15.20 -17.69 13.21
C MET A 527 -15.92 -16.67 14.10
N THR A 528 -17.25 -16.85 14.32
CA THR A 528 -18.09 -15.97 15.13
C THR A 528 -17.80 -16.01 16.62
N ALA A 529 -16.82 -16.77 17.08
CA ALA A 529 -16.55 -16.96 18.50
C ALA A 529 -15.60 -15.94 19.13
N VAL A 530 -15.26 -14.82 18.49
CA VAL A 530 -14.70 -13.69 19.23
C VAL A 530 -15.83 -12.81 19.74
N ARG A 531 -16.47 -13.27 20.82
CA ARG A 531 -17.42 -12.46 21.59
C ARG A 531 -16.69 -11.21 22.05
N MET A 532 -17.06 -10.06 21.50
CA MET A 532 -16.62 -8.77 22.02
C MET A 532 -17.44 -8.46 23.27
N PRO A 533 -16.91 -8.62 24.49
CA PRO A 533 -17.59 -8.11 25.66
C PRO A 533 -17.62 -6.58 25.52
N ASP A 534 -18.77 -5.96 25.67
CA ASP A 534 -19.03 -4.52 25.72
C ASP A 534 -18.91 -3.68 24.43
N SER A 535 -19.24 -4.19 23.26
CA SER A 535 -19.40 -3.34 22.06
C SER A 535 -20.66 -2.48 22.06
N GLY A 536 -21.58 -2.68 23.01
CA GLY A 536 -22.89 -2.00 23.06
C GLY A 536 -23.85 -2.40 21.92
N LEU A 537 -23.46 -3.35 21.09
CA LEU A 537 -24.35 -3.99 20.11
C LEU A 537 -25.20 -5.04 20.81
N PRO A 538 -26.49 -5.21 20.43
CA PRO A 538 -27.31 -6.30 20.94
C PRO A 538 -26.59 -7.63 20.66
N GLU A 539 -26.54 -8.50 21.66
CA GLU A 539 -26.00 -9.87 21.51
C GLU A 539 -26.75 -10.58 20.38
N LEU A 540 -26.15 -10.65 19.21
CA LEU A 540 -26.56 -11.60 18.20
C LEU A 540 -26.01 -12.96 18.66
N ILE A 541 -26.80 -13.71 19.43
CA ILE A 541 -26.57 -15.13 19.70
C ILE A 541 -26.94 -15.85 18.40
N ILE A 542 -25.98 -15.95 17.47
CA ILE A 542 -26.12 -16.89 16.36
C ILE A 542 -25.79 -18.26 16.96
N ALA A 543 -26.79 -19.03 17.23
CA ALA A 543 -26.60 -20.45 17.55
C ALA A 543 -25.88 -21.10 16.35
N PRO A 544 -24.89 -21.96 16.58
CA PRO A 544 -24.19 -22.63 15.48
C PRO A 544 -25.20 -23.35 14.61
N ASP A 545 -25.08 -23.21 13.28
CA ASP A 545 -25.92 -23.98 12.35
C ASP A 545 -25.55 -25.46 12.44
N LEU A 546 -26.36 -26.19 13.19
CA LEU A 546 -26.21 -27.63 13.41
C LEU A 546 -26.80 -28.46 12.25
N SER A 547 -27.33 -27.82 11.19
CA SER A 547 -28.01 -28.52 10.09
C SER A 547 -27.09 -29.50 9.34
N ASN A 548 -25.78 -29.24 9.33
CA ASN A 548 -24.78 -30.06 8.64
C ASN A 548 -24.20 -31.20 9.51
N LEU A 549 -24.61 -31.32 10.78
CA LEU A 549 -24.24 -32.46 11.60
C LEU A 549 -25.16 -33.63 11.29
N PRO A 550 -24.68 -34.88 11.35
CA PRO A 550 -25.57 -36.03 11.30
C PRO A 550 -26.53 -36.00 12.51
N PRO A 551 -27.72 -36.61 12.41
CA PRO A 551 -28.64 -36.75 13.55
C PRO A 551 -27.90 -37.30 14.77
N GLY A 552 -28.11 -36.69 15.97
CA GLY A 552 -27.39 -37.02 17.18
C GLY A 552 -25.94 -36.51 17.23
N GLY A 553 -25.51 -35.72 16.23
CA GLY A 553 -24.18 -35.12 16.18
C GLY A 553 -23.98 -34.02 17.22
N ARG A 554 -22.75 -33.85 17.70
CA ARG A 554 -22.36 -32.85 18.69
C ARG A 554 -21.40 -31.86 18.10
N ALA A 555 -21.61 -30.58 18.35
CA ALA A 555 -20.61 -29.53 18.15
C ALA A 555 -20.15 -29.00 19.50
N VAL A 556 -18.86 -28.80 19.63
CA VAL A 556 -18.23 -28.21 20.82
C VAL A 556 -17.67 -26.86 20.45
N ASP A 557 -18.15 -25.81 21.10
CA ASP A 557 -17.51 -24.51 21.03
C ASP A 557 -16.15 -24.60 21.75
N LEU A 558 -15.08 -24.55 20.98
CA LEU A 558 -13.71 -24.74 21.49
C LEU A 558 -13.21 -23.54 22.32
N VAL A 559 -13.95 -22.42 22.31
CA VAL A 559 -13.59 -21.22 23.07
C VAL A 559 -14.30 -21.21 24.42
N THR A 560 -15.60 -21.55 24.43
CA THR A 560 -16.40 -21.51 25.65
C THR A 560 -16.55 -22.87 26.31
N GLY A 561 -16.16 -23.95 25.64
CA GLY A 561 -16.38 -25.34 26.08
C GLY A 561 -17.86 -25.78 26.05
N LYS A 562 -18.76 -24.95 25.49
CA LYS A 562 -20.18 -25.24 25.44
C LYS A 562 -20.45 -26.28 24.37
N VAL A 563 -21.20 -27.29 24.75
CA VAL A 563 -21.62 -28.41 23.86
C VAL A 563 -23.02 -28.09 23.32
N TYR A 564 -23.18 -28.21 22.02
CA TYR A 564 -24.46 -28.11 21.31
C TYR A 564 -24.73 -29.47 20.69
N ASP A 565 -25.89 -30.03 21.04
CA ASP A 565 -26.38 -31.31 20.48
C ASP A 565 -27.41 -30.99 19.38
N ARG A 566 -27.31 -31.65 18.23
CA ARG A 566 -28.37 -31.62 17.24
C ARG A 566 -29.46 -32.57 17.72
N GLU A 567 -30.62 -32.02 18.08
CA GLU A 567 -31.80 -32.83 18.43
C GLU A 567 -32.22 -33.68 17.21
N ASP A 568 -32.53 -34.93 17.44
CA ASP A 568 -33.13 -35.79 16.43
C ASP A 568 -34.51 -35.23 16.05
N PRO A 569 -34.89 -35.25 14.75
CA PRO A 569 -36.23 -34.86 14.37
C PRO A 569 -37.22 -35.77 15.13
N PRO A 570 -38.35 -35.22 15.64
CA PRO A 570 -39.33 -36.00 16.38
C PRO A 570 -39.75 -37.21 15.56
N THR A 571 -39.58 -38.39 16.12
CA THR A 571 -40.08 -39.64 15.57
C THR A 571 -41.55 -39.69 15.86
N ASP A 572 -42.40 -39.00 15.06
CA ASP A 572 -43.84 -39.22 15.14
C ASP A 572 -44.51 -39.13 13.77
N ALA A 573 -45.11 -40.29 13.47
CA ALA A 573 -46.20 -40.69 12.55
C ALA A 573 -45.88 -40.74 11.07
#